data_5b3c9ee98646f945631c18dedbb2c124
#
_entry.id   5b3c9ee98646f945631c18dedbb2c124
#
_cell.length_a   1.000
_cell.length_b   1.000
_cell.length_c   1.000
_cell.angle_alpha   90.00
_cell.angle_beta   90.00
_cell.angle_gamma   90.00
#
_symmetry.space_group_name_H-M   'P 1'
#
loop_
_entity.id
_entity.type
_entity.pdbx_description
1 polymer ?
#
loop_
_entity_poly.entity_id
_entity_poly.type
_entity_poly.pdbx_seq_one_letter_code
_entity_poly.pdbx_strand_id
1 'polypeptide(L)'
;DYMFYFQGEIMSQKAVKRLYLMQVGSMPEYQIPIVCYLVQTEDGKNILIDSGLPEIIPEEGSDFENGQDVIEQLASLGLKPGDIDTVISTHYDLDHAGRHAAFTKAQYVVQRGHHLDAASNPRYAATRPQWDQPMDRIRLVDGDTELLPGLELIETSGHVPGHQSVLVWLPKTGAILLTVDAVPFSEGFTRDEQDDGSNPDAEAIRASTIKLLDLVEREHIGLVMFGHDQEQWETFKKAPEFYE
;
A
#
# COMPACT_ATOMS: atom_id res chain seq x y z
N ASP A 1 34.73 6.79 41.91
CA ASP A 1 34.23 5.80 40.96
C ASP A 1 32.89 6.25 40.40
N TYR A 2 32.92 6.95 39.27
CA TYR A 2 31.69 7.34 38.55
C TYR A 2 31.42 6.25 37.51
N MET A 3 30.37 5.48 37.78
CA MET A 3 29.81 4.49 36.83
C MET A 3 28.92 5.23 35.85
N PHE A 4 29.36 5.44 34.63
CA PHE A 4 28.54 5.88 33.51
C PHE A 4 27.61 4.75 33.09
N TYR A 5 26.33 4.85 33.38
CA TYR A 5 25.31 4.02 32.76
C TYR A 5 25.04 4.58 31.37
N PHE A 6 25.54 3.90 30.33
CA PHE A 6 25.00 4.01 28.99
C PHE A 6 23.62 3.35 29.04
N GLN A 7 22.54 4.13 28.95
CA GLN A 7 21.26 3.63 28.50
C GLN A 7 21.42 3.22 27.03
N GLY A 8 21.71 1.94 26.81
CA GLY A 8 21.57 1.32 25.51
C GLY A 8 20.07 1.16 25.26
N GLU A 9 19.44 2.09 24.52
CA GLU A 9 18.22 1.76 23.82
C GLU A 9 18.53 0.54 22.95
N ILE A 10 17.93 -0.60 23.26
CA ILE A 10 17.86 -1.73 22.34
C ILE A 10 16.99 -1.22 21.21
N MET A 11 17.62 -0.66 20.17
CA MET A 11 16.94 -0.40 18.92
C MET A 11 16.40 -1.76 18.45
N SER A 12 15.08 -1.89 18.53
CA SER A 12 14.38 -3.05 17.95
C SER A 12 14.89 -3.19 16.51
N GLN A 13 15.54 -4.30 16.22
CA GLN A 13 16.12 -4.53 14.90
C GLN A 13 14.95 -4.53 13.91
N LYS A 14 14.94 -3.55 12.99
CA LYS A 14 13.87 -3.44 11.99
C LYS A 14 13.83 -4.75 11.19
N ALA A 15 12.63 -5.31 11.05
CA ALA A 15 12.47 -6.59 10.39
C ALA A 15 12.46 -6.46 8.86
N VAL A 16 12.22 -5.25 8.34
CA VAL A 16 12.18 -4.98 6.89
C VAL A 16 13.58 -4.92 6.32
N LYS A 17 13.76 -5.56 5.17
CA LYS A 17 15.02 -5.64 4.45
C LYS A 17 15.01 -4.90 3.12
N ARG A 18 13.96 -5.11 2.30
CA ARG A 18 13.85 -4.58 0.95
C ARG A 18 12.43 -4.19 0.59
N LEU A 19 12.31 -3.18 -0.26
CA LEU A 19 11.08 -2.77 -0.90
C LEU A 19 11.28 -2.78 -2.42
N TYR A 20 10.44 -3.53 -3.14
CA TYR A 20 10.34 -3.54 -4.60
C TYR A 20 9.08 -2.83 -5.04
N LEU A 21 9.17 -2.07 -6.11
CA LEU A 21 8.06 -1.40 -6.76
C LEU A 21 7.75 -2.11 -8.08
N MET A 22 6.49 -2.42 -8.33
CA MET A 22 6.04 -3.17 -9.50
C MET A 22 4.91 -2.40 -10.20
N GLN A 23 5.09 -2.06 -11.47
CA GLN A 23 4.01 -1.53 -12.29
C GLN A 23 3.30 -2.70 -12.97
N VAL A 24 2.04 -2.89 -12.66
CA VAL A 24 1.24 -4.05 -13.08
C VAL A 24 0.18 -3.70 -14.13
N GLY A 25 -0.01 -2.42 -14.39
CA GLY A 25 -0.93 -1.90 -15.40
C GLY A 25 -0.84 -0.40 -15.51
N SER A 26 -1.79 0.18 -16.21
CA SER A 26 -1.93 1.63 -16.37
C SER A 26 -3.36 2.04 -16.74
N MET A 27 -3.65 3.33 -16.62
CA MET A 27 -4.72 4.01 -17.34
C MET A 27 -4.05 4.95 -18.36
N PRO A 28 -3.83 4.52 -19.62
CA PRO A 28 -2.95 5.23 -20.55
C PRO A 28 -3.45 6.63 -20.91
N GLU A 29 -4.77 6.81 -21.05
CA GLU A 29 -5.39 8.09 -21.40
C GLU A 29 -5.08 9.17 -20.35
N TYR A 30 -4.97 8.78 -19.08
CA TYR A 30 -4.71 9.68 -17.95
C TYR A 30 -3.25 9.67 -17.50
N GLN A 31 -2.41 8.84 -18.12
CA GLN A 31 -1.00 8.64 -17.74
C GLN A 31 -0.87 8.19 -16.26
N ILE A 32 -1.72 7.29 -15.82
CA ILE A 32 -1.76 6.78 -14.45
C ILE A 32 -1.12 5.39 -14.41
N PRO A 33 -0.02 5.17 -13.65
CA PRO A 33 0.51 3.85 -13.41
C PRO A 33 -0.34 3.10 -12.39
N ILE A 34 -0.56 1.80 -12.58
CA ILE A 34 -1.14 0.91 -11.58
C ILE A 34 -0.02 0.09 -10.97
N VAL A 35 0.12 0.21 -9.66
CA VAL A 35 1.31 -0.25 -8.95
C VAL A 35 0.95 -1.14 -7.76
N CYS A 36 1.85 -2.05 -7.43
CA CYS A 36 1.87 -2.76 -6.16
C CYS A 36 3.31 -2.89 -5.66
N TYR A 37 3.46 -3.29 -4.40
CA TYR A 37 4.76 -3.29 -3.77
C TYR A 37 5.04 -4.62 -3.08
N LEU A 38 6.30 -5.03 -3.06
CA LEU A 38 6.75 -6.21 -2.31
C LEU A 38 7.75 -5.80 -1.25
N VAL A 39 7.43 -6.07 0.00
CA VAL A 39 8.34 -5.95 1.14
C VAL A 39 8.92 -7.33 1.45
N GLN A 40 10.25 -7.40 1.55
CA GLN A 40 10.94 -8.58 2.07
C GLN A 40 11.53 -8.29 3.44
N THR A 41 11.43 -9.25 4.35
CA THR A 41 11.96 -9.13 5.71
C THR A 41 13.30 -9.85 5.88
N GLU A 42 13.98 -9.56 6.98
CA GLU A 42 15.27 -10.20 7.31
C GLU A 42 15.13 -11.71 7.60
N ASP A 43 13.97 -12.14 8.10
CA ASP A 43 13.65 -13.56 8.34
C ASP A 43 13.06 -14.28 7.11
N GLY A 44 13.07 -13.60 5.94
CA GLY A 44 12.70 -14.18 4.65
C GLY A 44 11.21 -14.21 4.33
N LYS A 45 10.38 -13.41 5.04
CA LYS A 45 8.97 -13.25 4.70
C LYS A 45 8.78 -12.34 3.50
N ASN A 46 7.76 -12.63 2.70
CA ASN A 46 7.33 -11.83 1.57
C ASN A 46 5.95 -11.24 1.85
N ILE A 47 5.87 -9.91 1.88
CA ILE A 47 4.65 -9.15 2.17
C ILE A 47 4.32 -8.34 0.93
N LEU A 48 3.20 -8.65 0.31
CA LEU A 48 2.70 -7.92 -0.85
C LEU A 48 1.78 -6.80 -0.36
N ILE A 49 1.91 -5.60 -0.91
CA ILE A 49 1.00 -4.48 -0.69
C ILE A 49 0.23 -4.28 -1.99
N ASP A 50 -1.07 -4.55 -1.95
CA ASP A 50 -1.99 -4.65 -3.08
C ASP A 50 -1.58 -5.71 -4.12
N SER A 51 -2.42 -5.95 -5.10
CA SER A 51 -2.19 -6.99 -6.11
C SER A 51 -2.50 -6.56 -7.55
N GLY A 52 -2.81 -5.29 -7.74
CA GLY A 52 -3.06 -4.70 -9.05
C GLY A 52 -4.39 -5.15 -9.69
N LEU A 53 -4.42 -5.07 -11.01
CA LEU A 53 -5.59 -5.35 -11.84
C LEU A 53 -5.93 -6.85 -11.92
N PRO A 54 -7.20 -7.21 -12.15
CA PRO A 54 -7.57 -8.59 -12.44
C PRO A 54 -7.03 -9.04 -13.81
N GLU A 55 -6.88 -10.35 -13.99
CA GLU A 55 -6.44 -10.94 -15.26
C GLU A 55 -7.33 -10.53 -16.43
N ILE A 56 -8.64 -10.53 -16.18
CA ILE A 56 -9.64 -10.06 -17.14
C ILE A 56 -10.28 -8.81 -16.53
N ILE A 57 -10.02 -7.68 -17.16
CA ILE A 57 -10.59 -6.39 -16.76
C ILE A 57 -12.07 -6.38 -17.15
N PRO A 58 -13.00 -6.16 -16.19
CA PRO A 58 -14.42 -6.05 -16.50
C PRO A 58 -14.73 -4.75 -17.28
N GLU A 59 -15.94 -4.67 -17.87
CA GLU A 59 -16.33 -3.52 -18.71
C GLU A 59 -16.30 -2.19 -17.94
N GLU A 60 -16.64 -2.19 -16.67
CA GLU A 60 -16.57 -1.01 -15.79
C GLU A 60 -15.14 -0.50 -15.55
N GLY A 61 -14.14 -1.29 -15.85
CA GLY A 61 -12.72 -0.94 -15.79
C GLY A 61 -12.07 -0.74 -17.16
N SER A 62 -12.83 -0.41 -18.20
CA SER A 62 -12.36 -0.34 -19.59
C SER A 62 -11.24 0.68 -19.85
N ASP A 63 -11.04 1.65 -18.93
CA ASP A 63 -9.95 2.64 -19.01
C ASP A 63 -8.61 2.08 -18.56
N PHE A 64 -8.61 0.92 -17.89
CA PHE A 64 -7.40 0.24 -17.47
C PHE A 64 -6.84 -0.65 -18.56
N GLU A 65 -5.52 -0.75 -18.58
CA GLU A 65 -4.78 -1.72 -19.40
C GLU A 65 -3.85 -2.55 -18.52
N ASN A 66 -3.92 -3.88 -18.69
CA ASN A 66 -2.96 -4.77 -18.05
C ASN A 66 -1.56 -4.57 -18.62
N GLY A 67 -0.59 -4.43 -17.72
CA GLY A 67 0.83 -4.61 -18.04
C GLY A 67 1.28 -6.04 -17.76
N GLN A 68 2.51 -6.18 -17.29
CA GLN A 68 3.01 -7.41 -16.70
C GLN A 68 2.38 -7.58 -15.31
N ASP A 69 1.50 -8.55 -15.15
CA ASP A 69 0.72 -8.69 -13.91
C ASP A 69 1.62 -9.00 -12.69
N VAL A 70 1.05 -8.90 -11.48
CA VAL A 70 1.80 -9.09 -10.24
C VAL A 70 2.44 -10.48 -10.14
N ILE A 71 1.82 -11.51 -10.69
CA ILE A 71 2.35 -12.89 -10.66
C ILE A 71 3.58 -13.00 -11.56
N GLU A 72 3.54 -12.38 -12.73
CA GLU A 72 4.68 -12.32 -13.66
C GLU A 72 5.84 -11.49 -13.09
N GLN A 73 5.50 -10.35 -12.44
CA GLN A 73 6.48 -9.52 -11.75
C GLN A 73 7.18 -10.30 -10.61
N LEU A 74 6.41 -11.00 -9.78
CA LEU A 74 6.94 -11.87 -8.72
C LEU A 74 7.81 -12.99 -9.30
N ALA A 75 7.39 -13.60 -10.42
CA ALA A 75 8.17 -14.64 -11.09
C ALA A 75 9.54 -14.12 -11.57
N SER A 76 9.62 -12.86 -12.02
CA SER A 76 10.89 -12.22 -12.38
C SER A 76 11.85 -12.10 -11.19
N LEU A 77 11.31 -12.04 -9.98
CA LEU A 77 12.07 -12.04 -8.71
C LEU A 77 12.32 -13.46 -8.15
N GLY A 78 11.93 -14.51 -8.90
CA GLY A 78 12.05 -15.91 -8.48
C GLY A 78 11.00 -16.36 -7.47
N LEU A 79 9.90 -15.62 -7.32
CA LEU A 79 8.81 -15.91 -6.41
C LEU A 79 7.59 -16.42 -7.17
N LYS A 80 6.74 -17.17 -6.47
CA LYS A 80 5.43 -17.63 -6.94
C LYS A 80 4.36 -17.22 -5.92
N PRO A 81 3.07 -17.21 -6.27
CA PRO A 81 2.00 -16.79 -5.36
C PRO A 81 2.02 -17.49 -4.00
N GLY A 82 2.43 -18.77 -3.96
CA GLY A 82 2.53 -19.54 -2.71
C GLY A 82 3.69 -19.15 -1.80
N ASP A 83 4.58 -18.25 -2.22
CA ASP A 83 5.70 -17.75 -1.43
C ASP A 83 5.36 -16.41 -0.75
N ILE A 84 4.17 -15.86 -0.98
CA ILE A 84 3.67 -14.67 -0.31
C ILE A 84 3.03 -15.07 1.02
N ASP A 85 3.56 -14.54 2.12
CA ASP A 85 3.10 -14.81 3.48
C ASP A 85 1.92 -13.91 3.89
N THR A 86 1.94 -12.65 3.43
CA THR A 86 0.93 -11.64 3.77
C THR A 86 0.60 -10.78 2.56
N VAL A 87 -0.68 -10.46 2.40
CA VAL A 87 -1.15 -9.42 1.49
C VAL A 87 -1.77 -8.30 2.33
N ILE A 88 -1.20 -7.12 2.25
CA ILE A 88 -1.80 -5.90 2.79
C ILE A 88 -2.73 -5.36 1.73
N SER A 89 -4.02 -5.30 2.03
CA SER A 89 -5.00 -4.64 1.18
C SER A 89 -5.14 -3.20 1.64
N THR A 90 -4.69 -2.24 0.84
CA THR A 90 -4.87 -0.82 1.17
C THR A 90 -6.35 -0.46 1.10
N HIS A 91 -7.01 -0.98 0.07
CA HIS A 91 -8.47 -0.99 -0.12
C HIS A 91 -8.82 -2.03 -1.22
N TYR A 92 -10.10 -2.11 -1.62
CA TYR A 92 -10.56 -3.19 -2.50
C TYR A 92 -10.98 -2.73 -3.90
N ASP A 93 -10.55 -1.56 -4.35
CA ASP A 93 -10.79 -1.12 -5.72
C ASP A 93 -10.13 -2.05 -6.74
N LEU A 94 -10.59 -1.96 -7.98
CA LEU A 94 -10.27 -2.90 -9.06
C LEU A 94 -8.76 -3.01 -9.32
N ASP A 95 -8.08 -1.89 -9.25
CA ASP A 95 -6.65 -1.76 -9.53
C ASP A 95 -5.74 -2.05 -8.33
N HIS A 96 -6.33 -2.33 -7.16
CA HIS A 96 -5.61 -2.68 -5.92
C HIS A 96 -5.83 -4.14 -5.50
N ALA A 97 -7.05 -4.65 -5.63
CA ALA A 97 -7.39 -6.00 -5.15
C ALA A 97 -7.62 -7.04 -6.26
N GLY A 98 -7.31 -6.72 -7.51
CA GLY A 98 -7.70 -7.53 -8.67
C GLY A 98 -7.12 -8.94 -8.74
N ARG A 99 -6.02 -9.24 -8.02
CA ARG A 99 -5.37 -10.57 -8.02
C ARG A 99 -5.25 -11.19 -6.62
N HIS A 100 -5.93 -10.68 -5.62
CA HIS A 100 -5.81 -11.17 -4.23
C HIS A 100 -6.05 -12.69 -4.14
N ALA A 101 -7.06 -13.23 -4.79
CA ALA A 101 -7.40 -14.66 -4.74
C ALA A 101 -6.27 -15.61 -5.20
N ALA A 102 -5.27 -15.11 -5.94
CA ALA A 102 -4.12 -15.90 -6.36
C ALA A 102 -3.19 -16.29 -5.18
N PHE A 103 -3.20 -15.52 -4.10
CA PHE A 103 -2.30 -15.70 -2.95
C PHE A 103 -2.92 -16.62 -1.89
N THR A 104 -3.16 -17.88 -2.26
CA THR A 104 -3.96 -18.83 -1.47
C THR A 104 -3.37 -19.22 -0.12
N LYS A 105 -2.10 -18.93 0.14
CA LYS A 105 -1.43 -19.20 1.42
C LYS A 105 -1.26 -17.97 2.30
N ALA A 106 -1.45 -16.77 1.73
CA ALA A 106 -1.24 -15.53 2.44
C ALA A 106 -2.31 -15.25 3.51
N GLN A 107 -1.93 -14.56 4.59
CA GLN A 107 -2.86 -13.85 5.44
C GLN A 107 -3.15 -12.49 4.81
N TYR A 108 -4.42 -12.08 4.79
CA TYR A 108 -4.82 -10.75 4.33
C TYR A 108 -4.95 -9.79 5.50
N VAL A 109 -4.39 -8.60 5.37
CA VAL A 109 -4.46 -7.56 6.40
C VAL A 109 -5.18 -6.35 5.85
N VAL A 110 -6.28 -5.95 6.48
CA VAL A 110 -7.14 -4.86 6.02
C VAL A 110 -7.78 -4.15 7.20
N GLN A 111 -8.09 -2.87 7.07
CA GLN A 111 -8.86 -2.14 8.07
C GLN A 111 -10.27 -2.73 8.19
N ARG A 112 -10.71 -2.95 9.44
CA ARG A 112 -12.05 -3.49 9.73
C ARG A 112 -13.15 -2.63 9.12
N GLY A 113 -13.02 -1.30 9.21
CA GLY A 113 -13.98 -0.36 8.64
C GLY A 113 -14.16 -0.57 7.14
N HIS A 114 -13.05 -0.74 6.40
CA HIS A 114 -13.08 -1.00 4.96
C HIS A 114 -13.72 -2.35 4.63
N HIS A 115 -13.30 -3.42 5.32
CA HIS A 115 -13.85 -4.75 5.08
C HIS A 115 -15.36 -4.84 5.32
N LEU A 116 -15.87 -4.15 6.35
CA LEU A 116 -17.30 -4.10 6.64
C LEU A 116 -18.07 -3.25 5.62
N ASP A 117 -17.52 -2.10 5.19
CA ASP A 117 -18.12 -1.29 4.12
C ASP A 117 -18.22 -2.11 2.83
N ALA A 118 -17.13 -2.73 2.41
CA ALA A 118 -17.06 -3.49 1.17
C ALA A 118 -18.07 -4.66 1.11
N ALA A 119 -18.42 -5.24 2.25
CA ALA A 119 -19.38 -6.34 2.32
C ALA A 119 -20.76 -5.98 1.76
N SER A 120 -21.14 -4.70 1.84
CA SER A 120 -22.46 -4.20 1.39
C SER A 120 -22.39 -3.14 0.28
N ASN A 121 -21.20 -2.61 -0.01
CA ASN A 121 -21.03 -1.54 -0.98
C ASN A 121 -20.89 -2.10 -2.41
N PRO A 122 -21.75 -1.71 -3.36
CA PRO A 122 -21.69 -2.19 -4.74
C PRO A 122 -20.42 -1.80 -5.50
N ARG A 123 -19.67 -0.77 -5.05
CA ARG A 123 -18.37 -0.38 -5.61
C ARG A 123 -17.42 -1.58 -5.74
N TYR A 124 -17.45 -2.50 -4.78
CA TYR A 124 -16.52 -3.64 -4.70
C TYR A 124 -17.10 -4.94 -5.25
N ALA A 125 -18.23 -4.88 -5.98
CA ALA A 125 -18.88 -6.10 -6.51
C ALA A 125 -17.99 -6.86 -7.48
N ALA A 126 -17.27 -6.16 -8.36
CA ALA A 126 -16.37 -6.77 -9.35
C ALA A 126 -15.14 -7.42 -8.69
N THR A 127 -14.60 -6.82 -7.63
CA THR A 127 -13.43 -7.34 -6.91
C THR A 127 -13.80 -8.34 -5.81
N ARG A 128 -15.07 -8.49 -5.46
CA ARG A 128 -15.51 -9.37 -4.38
C ARG A 128 -14.94 -10.78 -4.44
N PRO A 129 -14.89 -11.46 -5.60
CA PRO A 129 -14.29 -12.80 -5.69
C PRO A 129 -12.80 -12.84 -5.30
N GLN A 130 -12.13 -11.71 -5.31
CA GLN A 130 -10.72 -11.59 -5.00
C GLN A 130 -10.49 -11.42 -3.48
N TRP A 131 -11.23 -10.52 -2.83
CA TRP A 131 -11.00 -10.15 -1.43
C TRP A 131 -11.90 -10.88 -0.42
N ASP A 132 -13.04 -11.45 -0.85
CA ASP A 132 -13.97 -12.21 0.02
C ASP A 132 -13.37 -13.60 0.32
N GLN A 133 -12.33 -13.61 1.12
CA GLN A 133 -11.54 -14.76 1.49
C GLN A 133 -12.04 -15.36 2.83
N PRO A 134 -11.73 -16.64 3.14
CA PRO A 134 -12.06 -17.22 4.45
C PRO A 134 -11.57 -16.36 5.61
N MET A 135 -12.44 -16.14 6.60
CA MET A 135 -12.18 -15.24 7.73
C MET A 135 -10.98 -15.63 8.60
N ASP A 136 -10.58 -16.89 8.60
CA ASP A 136 -9.37 -17.38 9.29
C ASP A 136 -8.08 -16.93 8.58
N ARG A 137 -8.19 -16.43 7.35
CA ARG A 137 -7.10 -15.82 6.60
C ARG A 137 -7.13 -14.30 6.60
N ILE A 138 -8.16 -13.68 7.16
CA ILE A 138 -8.30 -12.22 7.21
C ILE A 138 -7.95 -11.73 8.62
N ARG A 139 -6.93 -10.90 8.71
CA ARG A 139 -6.58 -10.12 9.90
C ARG A 139 -7.16 -8.72 9.77
N LEU A 140 -8.18 -8.45 10.54
CA LEU A 140 -8.76 -7.12 10.65
C LEU A 140 -7.94 -6.28 11.62
N VAL A 141 -7.57 -5.06 11.21
CA VAL A 141 -6.89 -4.08 12.05
C VAL A 141 -7.78 -2.86 12.25
N ASP A 142 -7.50 -2.08 13.29
CA ASP A 142 -8.28 -0.90 13.65
C ASP A 142 -7.34 0.29 13.85
N GLY A 143 -7.36 1.27 12.94
CA GLY A 143 -6.50 2.45 12.98
C GLY A 143 -5.03 2.15 12.66
N ASP A 144 -4.14 3.06 13.09
CA ASP A 144 -2.71 2.93 12.87
C ASP A 144 -2.17 1.69 13.59
N THR A 145 -1.44 0.86 12.85
CA THR A 145 -1.01 -0.45 13.35
C THR A 145 0.41 -0.77 12.89
N GLU A 146 1.33 -0.99 13.82
CA GLU A 146 2.60 -1.62 13.50
C GLU A 146 2.35 -3.10 13.20
N LEU A 147 2.51 -3.50 11.94
CA LEU A 147 2.32 -4.88 11.51
C LEU A 147 3.48 -5.77 11.95
N LEU A 148 4.69 -5.24 11.80
CA LEU A 148 5.95 -5.78 12.30
C LEU A 148 6.98 -4.62 12.43
N PRO A 149 8.10 -4.79 13.16
CA PRO A 149 9.09 -3.73 13.34
C PRO A 149 9.58 -3.15 12.02
N GLY A 150 9.21 -1.90 11.74
CA GLY A 150 9.56 -1.18 10.52
C GLY A 150 8.55 -1.28 9.38
N LEU A 151 7.37 -1.84 9.60
CA LEU A 151 6.26 -1.83 8.65
C LEU A 151 4.97 -1.43 9.38
N GLU A 152 4.47 -0.24 9.10
CA GLU A 152 3.33 0.36 9.77
C GLU A 152 2.20 0.64 8.78
N LEU A 153 0.98 0.33 9.18
CA LEU A 153 -0.24 0.66 8.47
C LEU A 153 -0.80 1.94 9.07
N ILE A 154 -1.03 2.94 8.25
CA ILE A 154 -1.57 4.24 8.66
C ILE A 154 -2.98 4.34 8.12
N GLU A 155 -3.97 4.36 9.00
CA GLU A 155 -5.37 4.53 8.57
C GLU A 155 -5.56 5.93 7.98
N THR A 156 -6.08 5.99 6.75
CA THR A 156 -6.21 7.20 5.94
C THR A 156 -7.53 7.19 5.17
N SER A 157 -8.64 7.08 5.90
CA SER A 157 -9.99 7.19 5.31
C SER A 157 -10.19 8.49 4.54
N GLY A 158 -10.99 8.43 3.49
CA GLY A 158 -11.30 9.59 2.64
C GLY A 158 -11.58 9.16 1.23
N HIS A 159 -10.60 8.63 0.51
CA HIS A 159 -10.80 7.99 -0.80
C HIS A 159 -11.87 6.89 -0.69
N VAL A 160 -11.74 6.03 0.32
CA VAL A 160 -12.77 5.09 0.77
C VAL A 160 -12.73 4.97 2.30
N PRO A 161 -13.83 4.53 2.96
CA PRO A 161 -13.81 4.23 4.38
C PRO A 161 -12.76 3.17 4.71
N GLY A 162 -11.91 3.44 5.70
CA GLY A 162 -10.86 2.50 6.13
C GLY A 162 -9.75 2.23 5.11
N HIS A 163 -9.50 3.18 4.20
CA HIS A 163 -8.26 3.16 3.40
C HIS A 163 -7.04 3.19 4.32
N GLN A 164 -5.94 2.57 3.90
CA GLN A 164 -4.67 2.63 4.63
C GLN A 164 -3.48 2.89 3.72
N SER A 165 -2.65 3.84 4.14
CA SER A 165 -1.30 4.08 3.63
C SER A 165 -0.30 3.19 4.36
N VAL A 166 0.92 3.06 3.83
CA VAL A 166 1.95 2.17 4.43
C VAL A 166 3.25 2.92 4.63
N LEU A 167 3.80 2.86 5.84
CA LEU A 167 5.13 3.38 6.18
C LEU A 167 6.11 2.22 6.29
N VAL A 168 7.19 2.30 5.51
CA VAL A 168 8.22 1.27 5.42
C VAL A 168 9.57 1.84 5.86
N TRP A 169 10.19 1.25 6.88
CA TRP A 169 11.50 1.64 7.37
C TRP A 169 12.57 0.68 6.86
N LEU A 170 13.44 1.18 6.00
CA LEU A 170 14.50 0.41 5.37
C LEU A 170 15.87 0.70 6.02
N PRO A 171 16.78 -0.29 6.04
CA PRO A 171 18.06 -0.16 6.75
C PRO A 171 18.98 0.95 6.21
N LYS A 172 18.97 1.17 4.89
CA LYS A 172 19.84 2.14 4.21
C LYS A 172 19.11 3.37 3.71
N THR A 173 17.93 3.17 3.14
CA THR A 173 17.13 4.25 2.55
C THR A 173 16.42 5.10 3.62
N GLY A 174 16.15 4.51 4.79
CA GLY A 174 15.35 5.13 5.84
C GLY A 174 13.85 4.93 5.61
N ALA A 175 13.04 5.88 6.07
CA ALA A 175 11.60 5.80 5.98
C ALA A 175 11.08 6.14 4.57
N ILE A 176 10.18 5.31 4.05
CA ILE A 176 9.41 5.54 2.83
C ILE A 176 7.93 5.49 3.19
N LEU A 177 7.19 6.55 2.84
CA LEU A 177 5.74 6.58 2.97
C LEU A 177 5.09 6.30 1.61
N LEU A 178 4.29 5.25 1.54
CA LEU A 178 3.43 4.92 0.40
C LEU A 178 2.04 5.51 0.71
N THR A 179 1.66 6.60 0.04
CA THR A 179 0.37 7.26 0.27
C THR A 179 -0.79 6.47 -0.30
N VAL A 180 -0.51 5.70 -1.36
CA VAL A 180 -1.51 4.99 -2.16
C VAL A 180 -2.58 6.00 -2.62
N ASP A 181 -3.87 5.72 -2.44
CA ASP A 181 -4.97 6.56 -2.91
C ASP A 181 -5.45 7.59 -1.88
N ALA A 182 -4.86 7.63 -0.66
CA ALA A 182 -5.10 8.73 0.26
C ALA A 182 -4.64 10.07 -0.32
N VAL A 183 -3.53 10.04 -1.06
CA VAL A 183 -3.01 11.15 -1.88
C VAL A 183 -2.41 10.51 -3.13
N PRO A 184 -3.16 10.39 -4.23
CA PRO A 184 -2.69 9.67 -5.42
C PRO A 184 -1.62 10.42 -6.22
N PHE A 185 -1.56 11.75 -6.12
CA PHE A 185 -0.64 12.62 -6.86
C PHE A 185 0.07 13.60 -5.94
N SER A 186 1.31 13.97 -6.27
CA SER A 186 2.14 14.86 -5.46
C SER A 186 1.56 16.26 -5.26
N GLU A 187 0.84 16.77 -6.26
CA GLU A 187 0.19 18.08 -6.16
C GLU A 187 -0.85 18.16 -5.05
N GLY A 188 -1.53 17.04 -4.75
CA GLY A 188 -2.51 16.96 -3.66
C GLY A 188 -1.88 16.87 -2.26
N PHE A 189 -0.54 16.71 -2.15
CA PHE A 189 0.13 16.57 -0.87
C PHE A 189 0.44 17.93 -0.22
N THR A 190 -0.61 18.69 0.08
CA THR A 190 -0.52 20.05 0.61
C THR A 190 -1.53 20.32 1.71
N ARG A 191 -1.21 21.26 2.62
CA ARG A 191 -2.14 21.75 3.65
C ARG A 191 -3.17 22.74 3.10
N ASP A 192 -2.89 23.32 1.94
CA ASP A 192 -3.64 24.44 1.36
C ASP A 192 -4.71 23.99 0.34
N GLU A 193 -4.93 22.69 0.20
CA GLU A 193 -5.95 22.17 -0.71
C GLU A 193 -7.32 22.71 -0.31
N GLN A 194 -7.97 23.43 -1.23
CA GLN A 194 -9.29 23.97 -1.02
C GLN A 194 -10.33 23.00 -1.54
N ASP A 195 -11.19 22.53 -0.65
CA ASP A 195 -12.40 21.82 -1.02
C ASP A 195 -13.38 22.80 -1.70
N ASP A 196 -13.79 22.50 -2.90
CA ASP A 196 -14.82 23.25 -3.64
C ASP A 196 -16.25 22.80 -3.26
N GLY A 197 -16.37 21.87 -2.31
CA GLY A 197 -17.63 21.31 -1.83
C GLY A 197 -18.28 20.30 -2.79
N SER A 198 -17.57 19.86 -3.81
CA SER A 198 -18.07 18.86 -4.77
C SER A 198 -17.93 17.42 -4.29
N ASN A 199 -16.96 17.15 -3.40
CA ASN A 199 -16.68 15.82 -2.89
C ASN A 199 -17.22 15.66 -1.46
N PRO A 200 -18.19 14.76 -1.21
CA PRO A 200 -18.76 14.54 0.12
C PRO A 200 -17.72 14.02 1.14
N ASP A 201 -16.61 13.44 0.68
CA ASP A 201 -15.56 12.89 1.51
C ASP A 201 -14.36 13.83 1.66
N ALA A 202 -14.44 15.06 1.13
CA ALA A 202 -13.35 16.03 1.11
C ALA A 202 -12.75 16.32 2.51
N GLU A 203 -13.60 16.40 3.56
CA GLU A 203 -13.11 16.59 4.92
C GLU A 203 -12.23 15.41 5.40
N ALA A 204 -12.63 14.18 5.09
CA ALA A 204 -11.89 12.98 5.46
C ALA A 204 -10.58 12.85 4.66
N ILE A 205 -10.61 13.16 3.35
CA ILE A 205 -9.44 13.21 2.48
C ILE A 205 -8.43 14.23 3.03
N ARG A 206 -8.90 15.46 3.31
CA ARG A 206 -8.07 16.51 3.90
C ARG A 206 -7.47 16.12 5.24
N ALA A 207 -8.25 15.51 6.13
CA ALA A 207 -7.79 15.05 7.44
C ALA A 207 -6.67 14.00 7.29
N SER A 208 -6.83 13.06 6.37
CA SER A 208 -5.82 12.05 6.05
C SER A 208 -4.57 12.65 5.44
N THR A 209 -4.70 13.60 4.51
CA THR A 209 -3.55 14.32 3.92
C THR A 209 -2.76 15.08 5.00
N ILE A 210 -3.44 15.81 5.90
CA ILE A 210 -2.79 16.52 7.00
C ILE A 210 -2.09 15.54 7.94
N LYS A 211 -2.74 14.43 8.29
CA LYS A 211 -2.16 13.37 9.11
C LYS A 211 -0.86 12.83 8.51
N LEU A 212 -0.83 12.58 7.19
CA LEU A 212 0.36 12.11 6.50
C LEU A 212 1.46 13.18 6.44
N LEU A 213 1.11 14.46 6.22
CA LEU A 213 2.05 15.58 6.28
C LEU A 213 2.69 15.70 7.67
N ASP A 214 1.87 15.63 8.74
CA ASP A 214 2.36 15.65 10.12
C ASP A 214 3.27 14.45 10.42
N LEU A 215 2.95 13.28 9.88
CA LEU A 215 3.78 12.08 10.00
C LEU A 215 5.15 12.29 9.33
N VAL A 216 5.16 12.81 8.10
CA VAL A 216 6.39 13.11 7.36
C VAL A 216 7.29 14.08 8.13
N GLU A 217 6.71 15.15 8.66
CA GLU A 217 7.46 16.14 9.46
C GLU A 217 7.99 15.54 10.76
N ARG A 218 7.16 14.82 11.51
CA ARG A 218 7.51 14.23 12.81
C ARG A 218 8.59 13.16 12.71
N GLU A 219 8.46 12.26 11.74
CA GLU A 219 9.36 11.11 11.55
C GLU A 219 10.53 11.43 10.61
N HIS A 220 10.61 12.65 10.07
CA HIS A 220 11.62 13.08 9.10
C HIS A 220 11.70 12.13 7.88
N ILE A 221 10.55 11.76 7.32
CA ILE A 221 10.45 10.85 6.18
C ILE A 221 11.04 11.52 4.94
N GLY A 222 12.10 10.93 4.40
CA GLY A 222 12.84 11.49 3.27
C GLY A 222 12.23 11.18 1.90
N LEU A 223 11.33 10.19 1.81
CA LEU A 223 10.73 9.78 0.55
C LEU A 223 9.24 9.45 0.72
N VAL A 224 8.40 10.19 0.01
CA VAL A 224 6.96 9.94 -0.11
C VAL A 224 6.69 9.47 -1.53
N MET A 225 6.00 8.35 -1.69
CA MET A 225 5.62 7.76 -2.98
C MET A 225 4.12 7.83 -3.14
N PHE A 226 3.65 8.47 -4.21
CA PHE A 226 2.24 8.62 -4.56
C PHE A 226 1.79 7.49 -5.50
N GLY A 227 0.59 6.98 -5.28
CA GLY A 227 0.13 5.74 -5.93
C GLY A 227 0.00 5.83 -7.45
N HIS A 228 -0.36 7.01 -7.97
CA HIS A 228 -0.73 7.22 -9.37
C HIS A 228 0.05 8.33 -10.07
N ASP A 229 1.11 8.85 -9.47
CA ASP A 229 1.92 9.95 -9.99
C ASP A 229 2.95 9.44 -11.01
N GLN A 230 2.64 9.57 -12.30
CA GLN A 230 3.51 9.10 -13.40
C GLN A 230 4.87 9.79 -13.41
N GLU A 231 4.90 11.10 -13.18
CA GLU A 231 6.18 11.85 -13.22
C GLU A 231 7.12 11.38 -12.12
N GLN A 232 6.58 11.19 -10.92
CA GLN A 232 7.35 10.66 -9.81
C GLN A 232 7.73 9.19 -10.05
N TRP A 233 6.78 8.37 -10.57
CA TRP A 233 7.00 6.95 -10.86
C TRP A 233 8.18 6.71 -11.79
N GLU A 234 8.38 7.57 -12.82
CA GLU A 234 9.50 7.46 -13.76
C GLU A 234 10.86 7.57 -13.07
N THR A 235 10.95 8.26 -11.95
CA THR A 235 12.19 8.48 -11.20
C THR A 235 12.58 7.32 -10.28
N PHE A 236 11.66 6.41 -10.00
CA PHE A 236 11.86 5.35 -9.02
C PHE A 236 12.60 4.12 -9.57
N LYS A 237 13.30 3.44 -8.66
CA LYS A 237 13.76 2.06 -8.91
C LYS A 237 12.54 1.15 -8.96
N LYS A 238 12.48 0.31 -9.97
CA LYS A 238 11.41 -0.68 -10.17
C LYS A 238 12.02 -2.08 -10.17
N ALA A 239 11.23 -3.09 -9.84
CA ALA A 239 11.66 -4.48 -9.92
C ALA A 239 12.34 -4.78 -11.27
N PRO A 240 13.49 -5.48 -11.28
CA PRO A 240 14.13 -6.19 -10.17
C PRO A 240 15.02 -5.34 -9.23
N GLU A 241 15.16 -4.02 -9.48
CA GLU A 241 15.82 -3.13 -8.54
C GLU A 241 14.96 -2.90 -7.29
N PHE A 242 15.59 -2.50 -6.17
CA PHE A 242 14.92 -2.36 -4.88
C PHE A 242 15.51 -1.21 -4.07
N TYR A 243 14.76 -0.83 -3.04
CA TYR A 243 15.20 0.02 -1.93
C TYR A 243 15.57 -0.87 -0.73
N GLU A 244 16.66 -0.49 -0.02
CA GLU A 244 17.21 -1.24 1.11
C GLU A 244 17.57 -0.34 2.27
#